data_93fc5d9fa9f6624f7c6a153b3f03b8b2
#
_entry.id   93fc5d9fa9f6624f7c6a153b3f03b8b2
#
_cell.length_a   1.000
_cell.length_b   1.000
_cell.length_c   1.000
_cell.angle_alpha   90.00
_cell.angle_beta   90.00
_cell.angle_gamma   90.00
#
_symmetry.space_group_name_H-M   'P 1'
#
loop_
_entity.id
_entity.type
_entity.pdbx_description
1 polymer ?
#
loop_
_entity_poly.entity_id
_entity_poly.type
_entity_poly.pdbx_seq_one_letter_code
_entity_poly.pdbx_strand_id
1 'polypeptide(L)'
;TVYDCTFNLYLSENDDFHNRQKYDFPIVAISLSDYNTIREMLGYEQISLEEDEFTTQWKAIATEEERDNFLKEHASIMTDAGELTLSGQSYYEDPIGETAYNSYTNVLYVLPDNICEKLLPVIKNRYITTTENISYENARKLEKLFTEKYPEQAETGAIYGVRFSTLQINSSIANNFILQTAMIYGAVVLMVICLTVLSLQQLLDAGQYKYR
;
A
#
# COMPACT_ATOMS: atom_id res chain seq x y z
N THR A 1 24.50 -4.90 -9.13
CA THR A 1 24.24 -3.44 -9.07
C THR A 1 23.34 -3.20 -7.86
N VAL A 2 23.75 -2.34 -6.96
CA VAL A 2 22.90 -1.84 -5.88
C VAL A 2 22.22 -0.59 -6.42
N TYR A 3 20.91 -0.59 -6.50
CA TYR A 3 20.15 0.62 -6.77
C TYR A 3 19.81 1.27 -5.43
N ASP A 4 20.05 2.55 -5.32
CA ASP A 4 19.82 3.37 -4.13
C ASP A 4 19.13 4.66 -4.57
N CYS A 5 17.89 4.82 -4.14
CA CYS A 5 17.07 5.98 -4.47
C CYS A 5 16.57 6.63 -3.18
N THR A 6 16.79 7.92 -3.04
CA THR A 6 16.24 8.71 -1.93
C THR A 6 15.25 9.70 -2.50
N PHE A 7 14.05 9.78 -1.93
CA PHE A 7 13.00 10.68 -2.36
C PHE A 7 12.23 11.26 -1.17
N ASN A 8 11.61 12.39 -1.40
CA ASN A 8 10.76 13.05 -0.42
C ASN A 8 9.29 12.92 -0.81
N LEU A 9 8.44 12.86 0.20
CA LEU A 9 7.01 13.04 0.03
C LEU A 9 6.63 14.39 0.60
N TYR A 10 5.75 15.08 -0.09
CA TYR A 10 5.35 16.46 0.17
C TYR A 10 3.88 16.53 0.55
N LEU A 11 3.51 17.58 1.26
CA LEU A 11 2.15 17.89 1.65
C LEU A 11 1.84 19.36 1.34
N SER A 12 0.63 19.64 0.90
CA SER A 12 0.05 20.96 0.84
C SER A 12 -0.97 21.12 1.96
N GLU A 13 -1.13 22.33 2.48
CA GLU A 13 -2.16 22.66 3.47
C GLU A 13 -3.56 22.80 2.84
N ASN A 14 -3.65 22.72 1.51
CA ASN A 14 -4.91 22.83 0.80
C ASN A 14 -5.82 21.61 0.99
N ASP A 15 -7.12 21.85 0.93
CA ASP A 15 -8.18 20.86 1.09
C ASP A 15 -8.10 19.68 0.09
N ASP A 16 -7.56 19.91 -1.11
CA ASP A 16 -7.38 18.89 -2.16
C ASP A 16 -6.35 17.80 -1.78
N PHE A 17 -5.55 18.07 -0.74
CA PHE A 17 -4.63 17.08 -0.15
C PHE A 17 -5.25 16.31 1.03
N HIS A 18 -6.54 16.47 1.28
CA HIS A 18 -7.27 15.75 2.32
C HIS A 18 -8.25 14.75 1.72
N ASN A 19 -8.10 13.46 2.06
CA ASN A 19 -9.06 12.44 1.69
C ASN A 19 -10.22 12.42 2.69
N ARG A 20 -11.30 13.14 2.38
CA ARG A 20 -12.47 13.29 3.26
C ARG A 20 -13.47 12.14 3.21
N GLN A 21 -13.32 11.17 2.29
CA GLN A 21 -14.36 10.15 2.05
C GLN A 21 -14.57 9.18 3.20
N LYS A 22 -13.52 8.84 3.97
CA LYS A 22 -13.63 7.86 5.05
C LYS A 22 -12.90 8.26 6.34
N TYR A 23 -11.73 8.85 6.18
CA TYR A 23 -10.90 9.36 7.27
C TYR A 23 -10.19 10.61 6.71
N ASP A 24 -10.06 11.64 7.52
CA ASP A 24 -9.36 12.87 7.12
C ASP A 24 -7.82 12.64 7.16
N PHE A 25 -7.34 11.83 6.25
CA PHE A 25 -5.92 11.56 6.10
C PHE A 25 -5.34 12.31 4.90
N PRO A 26 -4.20 12.96 5.06
CA PRO A 26 -3.59 13.71 3.97
C PRO A 26 -3.11 12.79 2.85
N ILE A 27 -3.37 13.20 1.61
CA ILE A 27 -2.79 12.63 0.41
C ILE A 27 -1.42 13.29 0.24
N VAL A 28 -0.38 12.49 0.10
CA VAL A 28 0.97 13.00 -0.11
C VAL A 28 1.27 13.11 -1.61
N ALA A 29 2.25 13.95 -1.94
CA ALA A 29 2.77 14.14 -3.28
C ALA A 29 4.22 13.69 -3.38
N ILE A 30 4.65 13.34 -4.59
CA ILE A 30 6.04 13.07 -4.96
C ILE A 30 6.43 13.94 -6.15
N SER A 31 7.69 14.37 -6.23
CA SER A 31 8.19 15.09 -7.39
C SER A 31 8.31 14.17 -8.61
N LEU A 32 8.15 14.74 -9.80
CA LEU A 32 8.24 13.99 -11.06
C LEU A 32 9.61 13.32 -11.23
N SER A 33 10.68 14.01 -10.86
CA SER A 33 12.04 13.46 -10.95
C SER A 33 12.26 12.28 -10.00
N ASP A 34 11.80 12.39 -8.74
CA ASP A 34 11.87 11.30 -7.77
C ASP A 34 11.00 10.11 -8.22
N TYR A 35 9.79 10.38 -8.72
CA TYR A 35 8.89 9.36 -9.23
C TYR A 35 9.51 8.62 -10.42
N ASN A 36 10.08 9.33 -11.40
CA ASN A 36 10.76 8.74 -12.54
C ASN A 36 12.00 7.92 -12.13
N THR A 37 12.74 8.36 -11.11
CA THR A 37 13.85 7.58 -10.56
C THR A 37 13.38 6.24 -9.98
N ILE A 38 12.25 6.23 -9.26
CA ILE A 38 11.64 4.99 -8.75
C ILE A 38 11.19 4.10 -9.91
N ARG A 39 10.53 4.66 -10.93
CA ARG A 39 10.07 3.93 -12.11
C ARG A 39 11.23 3.27 -12.84
N GLU A 40 12.29 4.00 -13.10
CA GLU A 40 13.51 3.48 -13.75
C GLU A 40 14.15 2.35 -12.94
N MET A 41 14.27 2.52 -11.61
CA MET A 41 14.79 1.49 -10.70
C MET A 41 13.98 0.19 -10.76
N LEU A 42 12.66 0.30 -10.99
CA LEU A 42 11.73 -0.84 -11.09
C LEU A 42 11.59 -1.36 -12.53
N GLY A 43 12.21 -0.71 -13.51
CA GLY A 43 12.16 -1.11 -14.92
C GLY A 43 10.93 -0.61 -15.68
N TYR A 44 10.24 0.40 -15.16
CA TYR A 44 9.13 1.07 -15.83
C TYR A 44 9.61 2.24 -16.69
N GLU A 45 8.82 2.61 -17.69
CA GLU A 45 9.08 3.80 -18.50
C GLU A 45 8.90 5.08 -17.67
N GLN A 46 9.75 6.06 -17.93
CA GLN A 46 9.61 7.40 -17.34
C GLN A 46 8.40 8.11 -17.94
N ILE A 47 7.80 9.01 -17.17
CA ILE A 47 6.68 9.83 -17.60
C ILE A 47 7.08 11.30 -17.71
N SER A 48 6.27 12.10 -18.40
CA SER A 48 6.42 13.55 -18.49
C SER A 48 5.12 14.23 -18.07
N LEU A 49 5.24 15.41 -17.48
CA LEU A 49 4.15 16.33 -17.16
C LEU A 49 4.52 17.73 -17.66
N GLU A 50 3.53 18.49 -18.06
CA GLU A 50 3.70 19.93 -18.27
C GLU A 50 3.82 20.66 -16.91
N GLU A 51 4.22 21.92 -16.93
CA GLU A 51 4.52 22.67 -15.69
C GLU A 51 3.28 22.91 -14.79
N ASP A 52 2.08 22.87 -15.37
CA ASP A 52 0.77 23.10 -14.73
C ASP A 52 -0.09 21.83 -14.67
N GLU A 53 0.51 20.66 -14.94
CA GLU A 53 -0.17 19.39 -14.89
C GLU A 53 0.23 18.56 -13.67
N PHE A 54 -0.66 17.68 -13.25
CA PHE A 54 -0.38 16.60 -12.31
C PHE A 54 -0.96 15.28 -12.79
N THR A 55 -0.46 14.17 -12.25
CA THR A 55 -1.07 12.85 -12.42
C THR A 55 -1.14 12.15 -11.06
N THR A 56 -1.76 10.97 -11.04
CA THR A 56 -1.93 10.20 -9.82
C THR A 56 -1.32 8.80 -9.94
N GLN A 57 -0.77 8.31 -8.86
CA GLN A 57 -0.30 6.94 -8.72
C GLN A 57 -1.19 6.19 -7.73
N TRP A 58 -1.69 5.03 -8.11
CA TRP A 58 -2.63 4.26 -7.31
C TRP A 58 -2.05 2.94 -6.83
N LYS A 59 -2.49 2.50 -5.64
CA LYS A 59 -2.24 1.15 -5.16
C LYS A 59 -3.12 0.16 -5.92
N ALA A 60 -2.59 -1.02 -6.23
CA ALA A 60 -3.35 -2.08 -6.90
C ALA A 60 -4.60 -2.58 -6.13
N ILE A 61 -4.72 -2.24 -4.84
CA ILE A 61 -5.89 -2.58 -4.02
C ILE A 61 -7.06 -1.60 -4.23
N ALA A 62 -6.82 -0.43 -4.82
CA ALA A 62 -7.88 0.54 -5.12
C ALA A 62 -8.85 -0.03 -6.17
N THR A 63 -10.13 0.23 -5.98
CA THR A 63 -11.14 -0.17 -6.95
C THR A 63 -11.24 0.85 -8.09
N GLU A 64 -11.70 0.40 -9.26
CA GLU A 64 -11.94 1.27 -10.41
C GLU A 64 -12.94 2.38 -10.06
N GLU A 65 -14.00 2.04 -9.31
CA GLU A 65 -15.01 3.00 -8.85
C GLU A 65 -14.41 4.08 -7.93
N GLU A 66 -13.55 3.68 -6.98
CA GLU A 66 -12.84 4.61 -6.08
C GLU A 66 -11.98 5.58 -6.89
N ARG A 67 -11.20 5.07 -7.84
CA ARG A 67 -10.35 5.87 -8.70
C ARG A 67 -11.14 6.82 -9.58
N ASP A 68 -12.18 6.33 -10.28
CA ASP A 68 -12.96 7.14 -11.21
C ASP A 68 -13.70 8.27 -10.49
N ASN A 69 -14.25 8.01 -9.31
CA ASN A 69 -14.90 9.04 -8.50
C ASN A 69 -13.89 10.09 -8.05
N PHE A 70 -12.73 9.66 -7.58
CA PHE A 70 -11.65 10.57 -7.17
C PHE A 70 -11.19 11.47 -8.32
N LEU A 71 -10.93 10.90 -9.50
CA LEU A 71 -10.45 11.65 -10.66
C LEU A 71 -11.51 12.66 -11.20
N LYS A 72 -12.80 12.36 -11.05
CA LYS A 72 -13.89 13.31 -11.39
C LYS A 72 -13.94 14.49 -10.43
N GLU A 73 -13.70 14.24 -9.14
CA GLU A 73 -13.70 15.28 -8.11
C GLU A 73 -12.43 16.13 -8.16
N HIS A 74 -11.32 15.58 -8.65
CA HIS A 74 -10.00 16.19 -8.70
C HIS A 74 -9.50 16.39 -10.15
N ALA A 75 -10.35 16.93 -11.04
CA ALA A 75 -9.94 17.32 -12.39
C ALA A 75 -8.91 18.46 -12.37
N SER A 76 -8.93 19.31 -11.35
CA SER A 76 -7.86 20.24 -10.96
C SER A 76 -7.66 20.15 -9.45
N ILE A 77 -6.46 20.49 -8.99
CA ILE A 77 -6.12 20.58 -7.57
C ILE A 77 -5.46 21.93 -7.28
N MET A 78 -5.76 22.47 -6.11
CA MET A 78 -5.08 23.66 -5.60
C MET A 78 -3.96 23.23 -4.66
N THR A 79 -2.77 23.79 -4.87
CA THR A 79 -1.61 23.61 -4.00
C THR A 79 -1.18 24.96 -3.43
N ASP A 80 -0.30 24.96 -2.42
CA ASP A 80 0.32 26.18 -1.90
C ASP A 80 1.18 26.89 -2.95
N ALA A 81 1.52 26.19 -4.05
CA ALA A 81 2.31 26.72 -5.16
C ALA A 81 1.47 27.19 -6.36
N GLY A 82 0.17 26.90 -6.40
CA GLY A 82 -0.77 27.24 -7.46
C GLY A 82 -1.71 26.11 -7.81
N GLU A 83 -2.57 26.36 -8.79
CA GLU A 83 -3.51 25.39 -9.35
C GLU A 83 -2.83 24.51 -10.40
N LEU A 84 -3.13 23.21 -10.38
CA LEU A 84 -2.68 22.24 -11.35
C LEU A 84 -3.87 21.51 -11.97
N THR A 85 -3.76 21.14 -13.24
CA THR A 85 -4.77 20.40 -13.98
C THR A 85 -4.37 18.93 -14.15
N LEU A 86 -5.36 18.04 -14.18
CA LEU A 86 -5.10 16.61 -14.37
C LEU A 86 -4.58 16.37 -15.80
N SER A 87 -3.46 15.68 -15.92
CA SER A 87 -2.85 15.38 -17.21
C SER A 87 -3.69 14.42 -18.06
N GLY A 88 -3.41 14.35 -19.37
CA GLY A 88 -4.07 13.41 -20.27
C GLY A 88 -3.96 11.95 -19.85
N GLN A 89 -2.83 11.54 -19.26
CA GLN A 89 -2.67 10.27 -18.54
C GLN A 89 -2.93 10.53 -17.05
N SER A 90 -4.18 10.36 -16.66
CA SER A 90 -4.67 10.77 -15.34
C SER A 90 -4.19 9.90 -14.18
N TYR A 91 -3.77 8.66 -14.43
CA TYR A 91 -3.32 7.75 -13.38
C TYR A 91 -2.34 6.68 -13.87
N TYR A 92 -1.59 6.13 -12.91
CA TYR A 92 -0.72 4.96 -13.04
C TYR A 92 -1.01 3.97 -11.90
N GLU A 93 -0.81 2.66 -12.15
CA GLU A 93 -1.05 1.57 -11.19
C GLU A 93 0.16 0.64 -11.04
N ASP A 94 1.27 0.94 -11.71
CA ASP A 94 2.49 0.15 -11.59
C ASP A 94 2.97 0.15 -10.12
N PRO A 95 3.27 -1.02 -9.52
CA PRO A 95 3.67 -1.09 -8.13
C PRO A 95 4.99 -0.35 -7.85
N ILE A 96 4.96 0.73 -7.10
CA ILE A 96 6.14 1.53 -6.72
C ILE A 96 6.56 1.35 -5.25
N GLY A 97 5.92 0.44 -4.53
CA GLY A 97 6.17 0.15 -3.12
C GLY A 97 5.22 0.89 -2.17
N GLU A 98 4.83 0.21 -1.11
CA GLU A 98 3.84 0.68 -0.13
C GLU A 98 4.28 1.93 0.65
N THR A 99 5.58 2.15 0.79
CA THR A 99 6.11 3.30 1.54
C THR A 99 6.09 4.61 0.75
N ALA A 100 5.78 4.55 -0.56
CA ALA A 100 5.55 5.74 -1.38
C ALA A 100 4.22 6.42 -1.08
N TYR A 101 3.33 5.79 -0.31
CA TYR A 101 2.02 6.32 0.03
C TYR A 101 1.93 6.64 1.52
N ASN A 102 0.99 7.51 1.88
CA ASN A 102 0.51 7.52 3.24
C ASN A 102 -0.17 6.18 3.55
N SER A 103 0.04 5.62 4.75
CA SER A 103 -0.49 4.30 5.14
C SER A 103 -2.01 4.17 5.01
N TYR A 104 -2.73 5.29 5.01
CA TYR A 104 -4.19 5.35 5.01
C TYR A 104 -4.81 5.76 3.68
N THR A 105 -4.00 6.08 2.67
CA THR A 105 -4.47 6.46 1.33
C THR A 105 -4.06 5.45 0.28
N ASN A 106 -4.86 5.32 -0.78
CA ASN A 106 -4.58 4.46 -1.92
C ASN A 106 -4.01 5.24 -3.11
N VAL A 107 -3.92 6.55 -2.97
CA VAL A 107 -3.50 7.49 -4.01
C VAL A 107 -2.31 8.33 -3.56
N LEU A 108 -1.46 8.69 -4.50
CA LEU A 108 -0.31 9.58 -4.39
C LEU A 108 -0.37 10.56 -5.56
N TYR A 109 -0.20 11.84 -5.30
CA TYR A 109 -0.04 12.84 -6.37
C TYR A 109 1.38 12.83 -6.92
N VAL A 110 1.51 12.90 -8.24
CA VAL A 110 2.79 13.13 -8.91
C VAL A 110 2.77 14.53 -9.51
N LEU A 111 3.66 15.39 -9.03
CA LEU A 111 3.68 16.82 -9.32
C LEU A 111 5.00 17.23 -9.97
N PRO A 112 5.03 18.31 -10.79
CA PRO A 112 6.26 18.90 -11.28
C PRO A 112 7.21 19.31 -10.15
N ASP A 113 8.51 19.22 -10.38
CA ASP A 113 9.55 19.47 -9.38
C ASP A 113 9.47 20.90 -8.81
N ASN A 114 9.25 21.91 -9.66
CA ASN A 114 9.11 23.31 -9.28
C ASN A 114 7.93 23.59 -8.34
N ILE A 115 6.92 22.74 -8.35
CA ILE A 115 5.79 22.76 -7.42
C ILE A 115 6.21 22.13 -6.09
N CYS A 116 6.77 20.92 -6.12
CA CYS A 116 7.21 20.20 -4.93
C CYS A 116 8.23 20.98 -4.10
N GLU A 117 9.12 21.75 -4.72
CA GLU A 117 10.10 22.61 -4.03
C GLU A 117 9.45 23.69 -3.12
N LYS A 118 8.18 24.04 -3.38
CA LYS A 118 7.43 25.03 -2.59
C LYS A 118 6.52 24.39 -1.55
N LEU A 119 6.36 23.07 -1.58
CA LEU A 119 5.53 22.32 -0.64
C LEU A 119 6.33 21.89 0.59
N LEU A 120 5.61 21.47 1.64
CA LEU A 120 6.21 21.00 2.89
C LEU A 120 6.71 19.55 2.72
N PRO A 121 8.01 19.26 2.83
CA PRO A 121 8.50 17.88 2.87
C PRO A 121 8.16 17.24 4.21
N VAL A 122 7.38 16.16 4.20
CA VAL A 122 6.87 15.50 5.41
C VAL A 122 7.50 14.12 5.67
N ILE A 123 7.89 13.42 4.62
CA ILE A 123 8.49 12.09 4.72
C ILE A 123 9.69 12.03 3.79
N LYS A 124 10.81 11.48 4.31
CA LYS A 124 11.98 11.16 3.50
C LYS A 124 12.16 9.65 3.47
N ASN A 125 12.07 9.08 2.29
CA ASN A 125 12.23 7.65 2.04
C ASN A 125 13.55 7.36 1.34
N ARG A 126 14.08 6.16 1.58
CA ARG A 126 15.22 5.62 0.85
C ARG A 126 14.93 4.19 0.45
N TYR A 127 14.89 3.93 -0.85
CA TYR A 127 14.76 2.59 -1.40
C TYR A 127 16.15 2.05 -1.74
N ILE A 128 16.42 0.83 -1.29
CA ILE A 128 17.67 0.13 -1.61
C ILE A 128 17.28 -1.24 -2.17
N THR A 129 17.70 -1.52 -3.40
CA THR A 129 17.61 -2.87 -3.96
C THR A 129 18.99 -3.49 -4.06
N THR A 130 19.08 -4.76 -3.73
CA THR A 130 20.31 -5.55 -3.85
C THR A 130 20.14 -6.60 -4.94
N THR A 131 21.24 -7.01 -5.59
CA THR A 131 21.22 -8.04 -6.63
C THR A 131 20.78 -9.41 -6.13
N GLU A 132 20.92 -9.65 -4.83
CA GLU A 132 20.47 -10.86 -4.16
C GLU A 132 19.52 -10.52 -3.02
N ASN A 133 18.53 -11.35 -2.82
CA ASN A 133 17.60 -11.18 -1.71
C ASN A 133 18.34 -11.36 -0.37
N ILE A 134 18.12 -10.43 0.55
CA ILE A 134 18.62 -10.54 1.92
C ILE A 134 17.93 -11.73 2.60
N SER A 135 18.72 -12.63 3.22
CA SER A 135 18.16 -13.75 3.97
C SER A 135 17.29 -13.27 5.14
N TYR A 136 16.28 -14.08 5.51
CA TYR A 136 15.39 -13.76 6.64
C TYR A 136 16.13 -13.44 7.93
N GLU A 137 17.17 -14.24 8.28
CA GLU A 137 17.96 -14.03 9.49
C GLU A 137 18.72 -12.71 9.47
N ASN A 138 19.32 -12.36 8.31
CA ASN A 138 20.04 -11.10 8.16
C ASN A 138 19.08 -9.90 8.16
N ALA A 139 17.92 -10.01 7.52
CA ALA A 139 16.88 -8.99 7.55
C ALA A 139 16.42 -8.71 8.99
N ARG A 140 16.16 -9.75 9.79
CA ARG A 140 15.80 -9.59 11.21
C ARG A 140 16.92 -8.98 12.07
N LYS A 141 18.17 -9.35 11.82
CA LYS A 141 19.31 -8.73 12.53
C LYS A 141 19.41 -7.25 12.21
N LEU A 142 19.27 -6.88 10.93
CA LEU A 142 19.33 -5.49 10.49
C LEU A 142 18.16 -4.67 11.04
N GLU A 143 16.93 -5.22 11.01
CA GLU A 143 15.75 -4.60 11.61
C GLU A 143 15.97 -4.31 13.10
N LYS A 144 16.46 -5.28 13.85
CA LYS A 144 16.76 -5.13 15.27
C LYS A 144 17.82 -4.05 15.52
N LEU A 145 18.94 -4.08 14.78
CA LEU A 145 19.99 -3.07 14.89
C LEU A 145 19.50 -1.67 14.54
N PHE A 146 18.61 -1.56 13.55
CA PHE A 146 18.00 -0.29 13.18
C PHE A 146 17.09 0.23 14.29
N THR A 147 16.21 -0.62 14.84
CA THR A 147 15.29 -0.25 15.94
C THR A 147 16.04 0.12 17.23
N GLU A 148 17.15 -0.57 17.51
CA GLU A 148 18.00 -0.24 18.66
C GLU A 148 18.70 1.12 18.48
N LYS A 149 19.11 1.45 17.26
CA LYS A 149 19.81 2.71 16.95
C LYS A 149 18.87 3.90 16.78
N TYR A 150 17.67 3.66 16.25
CA TYR A 150 16.65 4.66 15.96
C TYR A 150 15.35 4.25 16.64
N PRO A 151 15.11 4.65 17.89
CA PRO A 151 13.84 4.40 18.58
C PRO A 151 12.70 5.06 17.81
N GLU A 152 11.51 4.44 17.84
CA GLU A 152 10.33 4.85 17.06
C GLU A 152 9.93 6.32 17.25
N GLN A 153 10.27 6.90 18.40
CA GLN A 153 10.11 8.33 18.65
C GLN A 153 11.46 8.92 19.06
N ALA A 154 12.05 9.69 18.16
CA ALA A 154 13.16 10.55 18.56
C ALA A 154 12.65 11.72 19.40
N GLU A 155 13.50 12.29 20.26
CA GLU A 155 13.21 13.53 21.02
C GLU A 155 12.79 14.69 20.11
N THR A 156 13.12 14.64 18.81
CA THR A 156 12.78 15.59 17.76
C THR A 156 11.37 15.41 17.18
N GLY A 157 10.61 14.39 17.62
CA GLY A 157 9.30 14.06 17.04
C GLY A 157 9.37 13.30 15.71
N ALA A 158 10.56 13.05 15.17
CA ALA A 158 10.72 12.27 13.93
C ALA A 158 10.47 10.78 14.19
N ILE A 159 9.74 10.14 13.28
CA ILE A 159 9.47 8.70 13.31
C ILE A 159 10.38 8.02 12.29
N TYR A 160 11.16 7.05 12.76
CA TYR A 160 12.04 6.26 11.91
C TYR A 160 11.47 4.85 11.73
N GLY A 161 11.52 4.33 10.52
CA GLY A 161 11.09 2.98 10.21
C GLY A 161 11.96 2.33 9.14
N VAL A 162 12.15 1.02 9.23
CA VAL A 162 12.80 0.21 8.20
C VAL A 162 11.86 -0.93 7.82
N ARG A 163 11.78 -1.23 6.53
CA ARG A 163 10.97 -2.33 6.00
C ARG A 163 11.83 -3.19 5.09
N PHE A 164 11.82 -4.49 5.33
CA PHE A 164 12.49 -5.47 4.49
C PHE A 164 11.42 -6.31 3.76
N SER A 165 11.47 -6.35 2.43
CA SER A 165 10.56 -7.15 1.62
C SER A 165 10.55 -8.63 2.03
N THR A 166 11.72 -9.19 2.35
CA THR A 166 11.85 -10.56 2.85
C THR A 166 11.02 -10.80 4.10
N LEU A 167 11.00 -9.86 5.06
CA LEU A 167 10.21 -10.00 6.29
C LEU A 167 8.71 -9.85 6.01
N GLN A 168 8.32 -8.93 5.14
CA GLN A 168 6.93 -8.73 4.76
C GLN A 168 6.35 -9.93 4.02
N ILE A 169 7.08 -10.50 3.05
CA ILE A 169 6.68 -11.69 2.32
C ILE A 169 6.50 -12.88 3.29
N ASN A 170 7.44 -13.10 4.19
CA ASN A 170 7.34 -14.20 5.16
C ASN A 170 6.16 -14.02 6.12
N SER A 171 5.91 -12.79 6.59
CA SER A 171 4.74 -12.46 7.42
C SER A 171 3.44 -12.72 6.67
N SER A 172 3.34 -12.31 5.42
CA SER A 172 2.16 -12.53 4.58
C SER A 172 1.91 -14.01 4.31
N ILE A 173 2.97 -14.79 4.03
CA ILE A 173 2.87 -16.24 3.84
C ILE A 173 2.38 -16.91 5.13
N ALA A 174 2.93 -16.54 6.29
CA ALA A 174 2.53 -17.10 7.56
C ALA A 174 1.06 -16.81 7.89
N ASN A 175 0.61 -15.57 7.68
CA ASN A 175 -0.78 -15.17 7.91
C ASN A 175 -1.74 -15.90 6.96
N ASN A 176 -1.41 -16.03 5.68
CA ASN A 176 -2.21 -16.78 4.71
C ASN A 176 -2.28 -18.27 5.08
N PHE A 177 -1.19 -18.86 5.52
CA PHE A 177 -1.15 -20.27 5.96
C PHE A 177 -2.05 -20.49 7.19
N ILE A 178 -2.02 -19.61 8.18
CA ILE A 178 -2.89 -19.66 9.36
C ILE A 178 -4.35 -19.58 8.94
N LEU A 179 -4.71 -18.63 8.07
CA LEU A 179 -6.07 -18.46 7.58
C LEU A 179 -6.56 -19.70 6.82
N GLN A 180 -5.76 -20.22 5.89
CA GLN A 180 -6.08 -21.43 5.12
C GLN A 180 -6.28 -22.63 6.04
N THR A 181 -5.40 -22.82 7.04
CA THR A 181 -5.52 -23.90 8.01
C THR A 181 -6.82 -23.80 8.82
N ALA A 182 -7.17 -22.60 9.27
CA ALA A 182 -8.42 -22.37 9.99
C ALA A 182 -9.66 -22.66 9.13
N MET A 183 -9.63 -22.28 7.84
CA MET A 183 -10.71 -22.59 6.89
C MET A 183 -10.87 -24.09 6.65
N ILE A 184 -9.77 -24.83 6.45
CA ILE A 184 -9.78 -26.29 6.28
C ILE A 184 -10.34 -26.96 7.53
N TYR A 185 -9.89 -26.55 8.73
CA TYR A 185 -10.41 -27.07 9.98
C TYR A 185 -11.93 -26.85 10.13
N GLY A 186 -12.40 -25.64 9.82
CA GLY A 186 -13.83 -25.31 9.83
C GLY A 186 -14.64 -26.18 8.85
N ALA A 187 -14.12 -26.40 7.65
CA ALA A 187 -14.75 -27.29 6.65
C ALA A 187 -14.86 -28.74 7.15
N VAL A 188 -13.81 -29.28 7.78
CA VAL A 188 -13.82 -30.63 8.36
C VAL A 188 -14.85 -30.74 9.48
N VAL A 189 -14.92 -29.77 10.38
CA VAL A 189 -15.91 -29.75 11.46
C VAL A 189 -17.34 -29.74 10.90
N LEU A 190 -17.61 -28.89 9.90
CA LEU A 190 -18.92 -28.86 9.24
C LEU A 190 -19.26 -30.19 8.55
N MET A 191 -18.30 -30.81 7.89
CA MET A 191 -18.51 -32.13 7.29
C MET A 191 -18.89 -33.17 8.32
N VAL A 192 -18.22 -33.22 9.48
CA VAL A 192 -18.54 -34.15 10.57
C VAL A 192 -19.95 -33.90 11.11
N ILE A 193 -20.33 -32.63 11.31
CA ILE A 193 -21.69 -32.27 11.75
C ILE A 193 -22.73 -32.74 10.75
N CYS A 194 -22.53 -32.49 9.44
CA CYS A 194 -23.45 -32.91 8.39
C CYS A 194 -23.60 -34.45 8.35
N LEU A 195 -22.51 -35.19 8.44
CA LEU A 195 -22.53 -36.65 8.47
C LEU A 195 -23.27 -37.19 9.72
N THR A 196 -23.08 -36.54 10.86
CA THR A 196 -23.77 -36.92 12.10
C THR A 196 -25.27 -36.68 11.97
N VAL A 197 -25.69 -35.54 11.45
CA VAL A 197 -27.12 -35.22 11.24
C VAL A 197 -27.76 -36.19 10.26
N LEU A 198 -27.11 -36.50 9.13
CA LEU A 198 -27.60 -37.47 8.15
C LEU A 198 -27.74 -38.87 8.74
N SER A 199 -26.77 -39.32 9.54
CA SER A 199 -26.81 -40.60 10.22
C SER A 199 -27.96 -40.68 11.21
N LEU A 200 -28.21 -39.61 11.97
CA LEU A 200 -29.35 -39.54 12.91
C LEU A 200 -30.69 -39.55 12.17
N GLN A 201 -30.83 -38.84 11.05
CA GLN A 201 -32.02 -38.86 10.21
C GLN A 201 -32.31 -40.27 9.67
N GLN A 202 -31.30 -40.96 9.17
CA GLN A 202 -31.46 -42.35 8.70
C GLN A 202 -31.88 -43.32 9.81
N LEU A 203 -31.35 -43.15 11.02
CA LEU A 203 -31.76 -43.98 12.19
C LEU A 203 -33.20 -43.70 12.59
N LEU A 204 -33.66 -42.45 12.55
CA LEU A 204 -35.05 -42.08 12.86
C LEU A 204 -36.01 -42.65 11.80
N ASP A 205 -35.67 -42.56 10.52
CA ASP A 205 -36.50 -43.10 9.44
C ASP A 205 -36.58 -44.64 9.52
N ALA A 206 -35.46 -45.34 9.77
CA ALA A 206 -35.46 -46.77 9.96
C ALA A 206 -36.31 -47.21 11.16
N GLY A 207 -36.33 -46.42 12.24
CA GLY A 207 -37.19 -46.62 13.42
C GLY A 207 -38.68 -46.55 13.05
N GLN A 208 -39.11 -45.58 12.24
CA GLN A 208 -40.49 -45.40 11.80
C GLN A 208 -40.96 -46.56 10.87
N TYR A 209 -40.11 -47.07 10.03
CA TYR A 209 -40.44 -48.24 9.18
C TYR A 209 -40.66 -49.54 9.97
N LYS A 210 -40.06 -49.65 11.16
CA LYS A 210 -40.20 -50.86 12.00
C LYS A 210 -41.52 -50.93 12.78
N TYR A 211 -42.26 -49.79 12.89
CA TYR A 211 -43.52 -49.69 13.56
C TYR A 211 -44.75 -49.59 12.65
N ARG A 212 -44.54 -49.75 11.32
CA ARG A 212 -45.58 -49.93 10.33
C ARG A 212 -45.65 -51.39 9.90
#